data_d6cfd2d8b1a2b0b6d47277a4cf4f01e9
#
_entry.id   d6cfd2d8b1a2b0b6d47277a4cf4f01e9
#
_cell.length_a   1.000
_cell.length_b   1.000
_cell.length_c   1.000
_cell.angle_alpha   90.00
_cell.angle_beta   90.00
_cell.angle_gamma   90.00
#
_symmetry.space_group_name_H-M   'P 1'
#
loop_
_entity.id
_entity.type
_entity.pdbx_description
1 polymer ?
#
loop_
_entity_poly.entity_id
_entity_poly.type
_entity_poly.pdbx_seq_one_letter_code
_entity_poly.pdbx_strand_id
1 'polypeptide(L)'
;MATEMKSWAIKFKNMSDSDKTIAAMAKYYTCTYMWDMGEAKIIVEMLDGKVRHINTDPQPLDGYDFALRASAQTWREFSRPIPRPMFHGIWAASFRKDLKLEGNILVMMQNLRNFTVQFELLRKCGVPV
;
A
#
# COMPACT_ATOMS: atom_id res chain seq x y z
N MET A 1 10.77 -3.61 -16.63
CA MET A 1 10.02 -4.09 -15.43
C MET A 1 10.70 -3.64 -14.14
N ALA A 2 11.92 -4.10 -13.83
CA ALA A 2 12.58 -3.70 -12.58
C ALA A 2 12.80 -2.18 -12.48
N THR A 3 13.14 -1.50 -13.59
CA THR A 3 13.34 -0.05 -13.61
C THR A 3 12.03 0.69 -13.33
N GLU A 4 10.91 0.22 -13.89
CA GLU A 4 9.59 0.81 -13.65
C GLU A 4 9.17 0.66 -12.20
N MET A 5 9.44 -0.51 -11.57
CA MET A 5 9.14 -0.73 -10.16
C MET A 5 9.96 0.20 -9.26
N LYS A 6 11.24 0.38 -9.57
CA LYS A 6 12.11 1.28 -8.80
C LYS A 6 11.67 2.73 -8.95
N SER A 7 11.31 3.17 -10.15
CA SER A 7 10.75 4.51 -10.38
C SER A 7 9.47 4.74 -9.60
N TRP A 8 8.55 3.77 -9.63
CA TRP A 8 7.31 3.83 -8.89
C TRP A 8 7.59 3.90 -7.38
N ALA A 9 8.51 3.08 -6.88
CA ALA A 9 8.86 3.06 -5.47
C ALA A 9 9.39 4.40 -4.99
N ILE A 10 10.26 5.04 -5.76
CA ILE A 10 10.80 6.37 -5.44
C ILE A 10 9.67 7.40 -5.42
N LYS A 11 8.80 7.38 -6.42
CA LYS A 11 7.67 8.30 -6.51
C LYS A 11 6.72 8.13 -5.33
N PHE A 12 6.36 6.90 -4.99
CA PHE A 12 5.49 6.59 -3.86
C PHE A 12 6.13 7.06 -2.55
N LYS A 13 7.41 6.74 -2.34
CA LYS A 13 8.13 7.17 -1.14
C LYS A 13 8.10 8.70 -0.99
N ASN A 14 8.40 9.42 -2.05
CA ASN A 14 8.43 10.89 -2.01
C ASN A 14 7.05 11.47 -1.73
N MET A 15 6.01 10.92 -2.34
CA MET A 15 4.64 11.37 -2.11
C MET A 15 4.17 11.09 -0.69
N SER A 16 4.48 9.89 -0.17
CA SER A 16 4.12 9.51 1.20
C SER A 16 4.86 10.36 2.23
N ASP A 17 6.16 10.56 2.05
CA ASP A 17 6.98 11.33 3.00
C ASP A 17 6.60 12.81 3.03
N SER A 18 6.04 13.34 1.96
CA SER A 18 5.61 14.73 1.89
C SER A 18 4.13 14.96 2.21
N ASP A 19 3.37 13.91 2.48
CA ASP A 19 1.94 14.02 2.78
C ASP A 19 1.73 14.57 4.19
N LYS A 20 0.96 15.66 4.28
CA LYS A 20 0.73 16.35 5.56
C LYS A 20 -0.15 15.55 6.50
N THR A 21 -1.09 14.78 5.98
CA THR A 21 -1.99 13.95 6.80
C THR A 21 -1.21 12.83 7.48
N ILE A 22 -0.31 12.18 6.75
CA ILE A 22 0.56 11.15 7.31
C ILE A 22 1.51 11.77 8.33
N ALA A 23 2.09 12.92 8.02
CA ALA A 23 3.02 13.60 8.93
C ALA A 23 2.37 13.98 10.26
N ALA A 24 1.09 14.34 10.25
CA ALA A 24 0.36 14.69 11.47
C ALA A 24 0.27 13.53 12.47
N MET A 25 0.28 12.29 12.01
CA MET A 25 0.19 11.08 12.83
C MET A 25 1.48 10.24 12.74
N ALA A 26 2.57 10.85 12.28
CA ALA A 26 3.82 10.14 11.99
C ALA A 26 4.37 9.35 13.18
N LYS A 27 4.28 9.92 14.38
CA LYS A 27 4.85 9.34 15.60
C LYS A 27 4.42 7.89 15.84
N TYR A 28 3.21 7.55 15.44
CA TYR A 28 2.63 6.22 15.71
C TYR A 28 2.61 5.31 14.49
N TYR A 29 3.10 5.78 13.34
CA TYR A 29 3.04 5.00 12.11
C TYR A 29 4.38 4.29 11.86
N THR A 30 4.57 3.20 12.60
CA THR A 30 5.73 2.31 12.45
C THR A 30 5.20 0.89 12.27
N CYS A 31 5.32 0.35 11.05
CA CYS A 31 4.89 -1.01 10.73
C CYS A 31 5.48 -1.43 9.39
N THR A 32 5.37 -2.72 9.09
CA THR A 32 5.77 -3.27 7.80
C THR A 32 4.56 -3.95 7.17
N TYR A 33 4.24 -3.63 5.93
CA TYR A 33 3.12 -4.25 5.25
C TYR A 33 3.48 -4.64 3.83
N MET A 34 2.71 -5.56 3.26
CA MET A 34 2.90 -6.02 1.89
C MET A 34 1.67 -5.69 1.05
N TRP A 35 1.92 -5.23 -0.16
CA TRP A 35 0.91 -5.11 -1.21
C TRP A 35 1.17 -6.20 -2.24
N ASP A 36 0.33 -7.25 -2.22
CA ASP A 36 0.37 -8.33 -3.19
C ASP A 36 -0.56 -7.98 -4.35
N MET A 37 0.04 -7.59 -5.45
CA MET A 37 -0.69 -7.13 -6.64
C MET A 37 -0.84 -8.23 -7.69
N GLY A 38 -0.69 -9.49 -7.31
CA GLY A 38 -0.79 -10.61 -8.22
C GLY A 38 0.47 -10.80 -9.04
N GLU A 39 0.73 -9.88 -9.97
CA GLU A 39 1.92 -9.92 -10.84
C GLU A 39 3.18 -9.37 -10.14
N ALA A 40 3.02 -8.63 -9.05
CA ALA A 40 4.11 -8.06 -8.29
C ALA A 40 3.77 -8.06 -6.80
N LYS A 41 4.80 -8.16 -5.96
CA LYS A 41 4.67 -8.07 -4.51
C LYS A 41 5.62 -7.00 -4.01
N ILE A 42 5.14 -6.17 -3.09
CA ILE A 42 5.92 -5.04 -2.58
C ILE A 42 5.76 -4.99 -1.07
N ILE A 43 6.89 -4.96 -0.35
CA ILE A 43 6.89 -4.78 1.10
C ILE A 43 7.36 -3.36 1.40
N VAL A 44 6.57 -2.64 2.18
CA VAL A 44 6.86 -1.26 2.59
C VAL A 44 7.13 -1.24 4.08
N GLU A 45 8.30 -0.75 4.47
CA GLU A 45 8.66 -0.55 5.88
C GLU A 45 8.46 0.92 6.25
N MET A 46 7.61 1.16 7.25
CA MET A 46 7.36 2.51 7.77
C MET A 46 8.06 2.69 9.10
N LEU A 47 8.68 3.86 9.30
CA LEU A 47 9.29 4.25 10.56
C LEU A 47 8.93 5.71 10.85
N ASP A 48 8.20 5.93 11.94
CA ASP A 48 7.77 7.26 12.38
C ASP A 48 7.12 8.07 11.27
N GLY A 49 6.25 7.42 10.49
CA GLY A 49 5.49 8.06 9.43
C GLY A 49 6.24 8.25 8.11
N LYS A 50 7.49 7.80 8.03
CA LYS A 50 8.28 7.89 6.81
C LYS A 50 8.56 6.50 6.24
N VAL A 51 8.64 6.41 4.92
CA VAL A 51 9.00 5.18 4.24
C VAL A 51 10.50 4.95 4.42
N ARG A 52 10.83 3.95 5.24
CA ARG A 52 12.22 3.59 5.49
C ARG A 52 12.82 2.80 4.33
N HIS A 53 12.04 1.86 3.80
CA HIS A 53 12.49 0.98 2.72
C HIS A 53 11.29 0.42 1.96
N ILE A 54 11.46 0.26 0.65
CA ILE A 54 10.48 -0.43 -0.18
C ILE A 54 11.20 -1.60 -0.86
N ASN A 55 10.76 -2.82 -0.53
CA ASN A 55 11.31 -4.04 -1.12
C ASN A 55 10.44 -4.44 -2.32
N THR A 56 10.96 -4.27 -3.52
CA THR A 56 10.25 -4.57 -4.76
C THR A 56 10.44 -6.02 -5.24
N ASP A 57 11.26 -6.80 -4.52
CA ASP A 57 11.48 -8.22 -4.81
C ASP A 57 11.51 -9.01 -3.50
N PRO A 58 10.37 -9.15 -2.81
CA PRO A 58 10.31 -9.87 -1.55
C PRO A 58 10.62 -11.35 -1.72
N GLN A 59 11.41 -11.89 -0.80
CA GLN A 59 11.72 -13.30 -0.72
C GLN A 59 10.75 -13.99 0.22
N PRO A 60 10.57 -15.32 0.14
CA PRO A 60 9.60 -16.04 0.99
C PRO A 60 9.81 -15.86 2.48
N LEU A 61 11.04 -15.57 2.92
CA LEU A 61 11.36 -15.38 4.34
C LEU A 61 11.23 -13.92 4.81
N ASP A 62 10.97 -12.98 3.92
CA ASP A 62 10.79 -11.59 4.30
C ASP A 62 9.47 -11.44 5.06
N GLY A 63 9.55 -10.84 6.25
CA GLY A 63 8.40 -10.70 7.13
C GLY A 63 7.64 -9.40 6.92
N TYR A 64 6.39 -9.39 7.35
CA TYR A 64 5.54 -8.20 7.36
C TYR A 64 4.47 -8.37 8.45
N ASP A 65 3.91 -7.23 8.90
CA ASP A 65 2.86 -7.25 9.93
C ASP A 65 1.51 -7.64 9.33
N PHE A 66 1.16 -7.06 8.19
CA PHE A 66 -0.09 -7.39 7.49
C PHE A 66 0.09 -7.22 5.98
N ALA A 67 -0.87 -7.75 5.22
CA ALA A 67 -0.82 -7.70 3.76
C ALA A 67 -2.21 -7.47 3.16
N LEU A 68 -2.24 -6.79 2.02
CA LEU A 68 -3.42 -6.70 1.15
C LEU A 68 -3.12 -7.48 -0.12
N ARG A 69 -3.99 -8.46 -0.44
CA ARG A 69 -3.85 -9.30 -1.62
C ARG A 69 -5.02 -9.12 -2.57
N ALA A 70 -4.74 -8.89 -3.83
CA ALA A 70 -5.73 -8.80 -4.88
C ALA A 70 -5.08 -9.05 -6.23
N SER A 71 -5.88 -9.27 -7.28
CA SER A 71 -5.37 -9.40 -8.64
C SER A 71 -4.80 -8.06 -9.14
N ALA A 72 -3.92 -8.13 -10.14
CA ALA A 72 -3.35 -6.94 -10.76
C ALA A 72 -4.45 -6.01 -11.31
N GLN A 73 -5.50 -6.58 -11.89
CA GLN A 73 -6.61 -5.78 -12.41
C GLN A 73 -7.32 -4.99 -11.31
N THR A 74 -7.52 -5.59 -10.14
CA THR A 74 -8.13 -4.92 -8.99
C THR A 74 -7.26 -3.75 -8.53
N TRP A 75 -5.94 -3.92 -8.48
CA TRP A 75 -5.04 -2.83 -8.12
C TRP A 75 -5.06 -1.70 -9.16
N ARG A 76 -5.17 -2.03 -10.45
CA ARG A 76 -5.31 -1.02 -11.50
C ARG A 76 -6.59 -0.20 -11.32
N GLU A 77 -7.69 -0.84 -10.90
CA GLU A 77 -8.93 -0.12 -10.62
C GLU A 77 -8.79 0.82 -9.42
N PHE A 78 -8.09 0.41 -8.36
CA PHE A 78 -7.82 1.28 -7.22
C PHE A 78 -7.03 2.52 -7.61
N SER A 79 -6.14 2.42 -8.59
CA SER A 79 -5.25 3.51 -8.99
C SER A 79 -5.88 4.50 -9.95
N ARG A 80 -7.13 4.30 -10.36
CA ARG A 80 -7.84 5.25 -11.23
C ARG A 80 -8.11 6.55 -10.48
N PRO A 81 -8.03 7.71 -11.15
CA PRO A 81 -8.39 8.99 -10.51
C PRO A 81 -9.81 9.00 -9.95
N ILE A 82 -10.75 8.35 -10.67
CA ILE A 82 -12.12 8.12 -10.21
C ILE A 82 -12.38 6.61 -10.27
N PRO A 83 -12.18 5.88 -9.17
CA PRO A 83 -12.38 4.44 -9.15
C PRO A 83 -13.84 4.06 -9.44
N ARG A 84 -14.02 2.89 -10.02
CA ARG A 84 -15.35 2.33 -10.22
C ARG A 84 -15.99 2.01 -8.86
N PRO A 85 -17.34 1.91 -8.78
CA PRO A 85 -18.00 1.51 -7.54
C PRO A 85 -17.37 0.24 -6.96
N MET A 86 -17.25 0.19 -5.62
CA MET A 86 -16.59 -0.87 -4.85
C MET A 86 -15.06 -0.83 -4.84
N PHE A 87 -14.43 0.08 -5.60
CA PHE A 87 -12.99 0.25 -5.61
C PHE A 87 -12.52 1.54 -4.92
N HIS A 88 -13.44 2.27 -4.26
CA HIS A 88 -13.10 3.53 -3.61
C HIS A 88 -12.37 3.34 -2.28
N GLY A 89 -12.54 2.22 -1.62
CA GLY A 89 -11.94 1.99 -0.33
C GLY A 89 -11.64 0.53 -0.07
N ILE A 90 -10.79 0.29 0.93
CA ILE A 90 -10.32 -1.03 1.29
C ILE A 90 -11.47 -1.93 1.72
N TRP A 91 -12.37 -1.42 2.55
CA TRP A 91 -13.47 -2.22 3.10
C TRP A 91 -14.49 -2.63 2.06
N ALA A 92 -14.88 -1.72 1.18
CA ALA A 92 -15.81 -2.04 0.11
C ALA A 92 -15.22 -3.13 -0.80
N ALA A 93 -13.94 -3.01 -1.17
CA ALA A 93 -13.25 -3.99 -2.00
C ALA A 93 -13.09 -5.32 -1.29
N SER A 94 -12.83 -5.31 0.02
CA SER A 94 -12.68 -6.52 0.82
C SER A 94 -14.00 -7.33 0.89
N PHE A 95 -15.14 -6.65 1.01
CA PHE A 95 -16.45 -7.31 1.11
C PHE A 95 -17.05 -7.70 -0.24
N ARG A 96 -16.72 -6.99 -1.30
CA ARG A 96 -17.42 -7.12 -2.59
C ARG A 96 -16.52 -7.56 -3.74
N LYS A 97 -15.19 -7.54 -3.56
CA LYS A 97 -14.22 -7.86 -4.59
C LYS A 97 -13.20 -8.86 -4.06
N ASP A 98 -12.13 -9.08 -4.79
CA ASP A 98 -11.13 -10.09 -4.45
C ASP A 98 -10.05 -9.62 -3.49
N LEU A 99 -10.19 -8.42 -2.92
CA LEU A 99 -9.20 -7.92 -1.97
C LEU A 99 -9.26 -8.72 -0.66
N LYS A 100 -8.13 -9.26 -0.26
CA LYS A 100 -8.00 -10.01 0.99
C LYS A 100 -7.04 -9.30 1.94
N LEU A 101 -7.45 -9.21 3.20
CA LEU A 101 -6.65 -8.66 4.29
C LEU A 101 -6.07 -9.83 5.08
N GLU A 102 -4.75 -9.88 5.22
CA GLU A 102 -4.07 -10.98 5.90
C GLU A 102 -3.04 -10.47 6.91
N GLY A 103 -2.66 -11.34 7.84
CA GLY A 103 -1.64 -11.04 8.84
C GLY A 103 -2.19 -10.39 10.09
N ASN A 104 -1.40 -9.51 10.71
CA ASN A 104 -1.78 -8.85 11.95
C ASN A 104 -2.71 -7.67 11.68
N ILE A 105 -4.00 -7.95 11.63
CA ILE A 105 -5.03 -6.95 11.33
C ILE A 105 -5.10 -5.88 12.42
N LEU A 106 -4.73 -6.23 13.66
CA LEU A 106 -4.70 -5.24 14.74
C LEU A 106 -3.72 -4.11 14.44
N VAL A 107 -2.52 -4.44 13.95
CA VAL A 107 -1.54 -3.43 13.55
C VAL A 107 -2.09 -2.56 12.44
N MET A 108 -2.77 -3.16 11.45
CA MET A 108 -3.41 -2.40 10.38
C MET A 108 -4.45 -1.42 10.93
N MET A 109 -5.30 -1.89 11.86
CA MET A 109 -6.36 -1.07 12.44
C MET A 109 -5.80 0.08 13.29
N GLN A 110 -4.71 -0.15 14.02
CA GLN A 110 -4.05 0.88 14.81
C GLN A 110 -3.47 2.00 13.95
N ASN A 111 -3.13 1.69 12.70
CA ASN A 111 -2.52 2.64 11.75
C ASN A 111 -3.45 2.93 10.55
N LEU A 112 -4.72 2.61 10.68
CA LEU A 112 -5.67 2.62 9.56
C LEU A 112 -5.74 3.98 8.85
N ARG A 113 -5.75 5.08 9.60
CA ARG A 113 -5.84 6.41 9.02
C ARG A 113 -4.68 6.69 8.05
N ASN A 114 -3.46 6.49 8.50
CA ASN A 114 -2.28 6.71 7.67
C ASN A 114 -2.17 5.71 6.54
N PHE A 115 -2.49 4.45 6.81
CA PHE A 115 -2.47 3.41 5.79
C PHE A 115 -3.50 3.70 4.68
N THR A 116 -4.69 4.16 5.05
CA THR A 116 -5.72 4.54 4.07
C THR A 116 -5.26 5.69 3.18
N VAL A 117 -4.58 6.69 3.77
CA VAL A 117 -4.02 7.79 2.98
C VAL A 117 -2.98 7.27 1.98
N GLN A 118 -2.09 6.38 2.41
CA GLN A 118 -1.11 5.78 1.50
C GLN A 118 -1.78 4.97 0.39
N PHE A 119 -2.84 4.22 0.71
CA PHE A 119 -3.61 3.50 -0.28
C PHE A 119 -4.21 4.46 -1.32
N GLU A 120 -4.73 5.60 -0.88
CA GLU A 120 -5.29 6.61 -1.78
C GLU A 120 -4.23 7.31 -2.64
N LEU A 121 -2.98 7.37 -2.19
CA LEU A 121 -1.89 7.92 -2.99
C LEU A 121 -1.67 7.12 -4.29
N LEU A 122 -2.09 5.87 -4.34
CA LEU A 122 -2.02 5.06 -5.56
C LEU A 122 -2.80 5.68 -6.71
N ARG A 123 -3.82 6.49 -6.43
CA ARG A 123 -4.57 7.21 -7.46
C ARG A 123 -3.75 8.30 -8.12
N LYS A 124 -2.70 8.78 -7.45
CA LYS A 124 -1.81 9.83 -7.96
C LYS A 124 -0.54 9.26 -8.57
N CYS A 125 0.06 8.25 -7.93
CA CYS A 125 1.31 7.68 -8.40
C CYS A 125 1.14 6.43 -9.28
N GLY A 126 -0.08 5.86 -9.34
CA GLY A 126 -0.34 4.63 -10.06
C GLY A 126 0.18 3.40 -9.32
N VAL A 127 0.10 2.25 -9.97
CA VAL A 127 0.61 0.98 -9.46
C VAL A 127 1.59 0.38 -10.46
N PRO A 128 2.58 -0.46 -10.01
CA PRO A 128 3.60 -1.01 -10.89
C PRO A 128 3.15 -2.26 -11.65
N VAL A 129 1.87 -2.43 -11.87
CA VAL A 129 1.32 -3.60 -12.57
C VAL A 129 0.42 -3.21 -13.74
#